data_f9b17ae4fc84b66312ff21c28d8c83ae
#
_entry.id   f9b17ae4fc84b66312ff21c28d8c83ae
#
_cell.length_a   1.000
_cell.length_b   1.000
_cell.length_c   1.000
_cell.angle_alpha   90.00
_cell.angle_beta   90.00
_cell.angle_gamma   90.00
#
_symmetry.space_group_name_H-M   'P 1'
#
loop_
_entity.id
_entity.type
_entity.pdbx_description
1 polymer ?
#
loop_
_entity_poly.entity_id
_entity_poly.type
_entity_poly.pdbx_seq_one_letter_code
_entity_poly.pdbx_strand_id
1 'polypeptide(L)'
;MTTAAASWSPQPEGLAELVELFRQSTSTEREVQRRIAHRLDAISQIPDYLNYLVLVFVQMTGEEVSTRSVAGLLAKNHLYFNAPRVSPESLAFVQHMILPALSFSDTVLRNVATQIIAVLMQVVKPVNWIDGLSTLTQAMDSSDLNEAEAALSTFAKISEDMPEELDACEIQGMRPLDVLIPKLLHATAHADARIRVHALNSLNQFIQIGSPSMSANMDAYVAVLFQRATDERPIVRKFVCKALVYVLSTWPEKLAPDMNSVVEYMLYSTQDSDEDVALEAAEFWLQFAEEPRLSEQLRPNLPRIIPVLLKCMVYSELSLLMMGDIQDDAAEPDRPEDIRPRHYGGTMHRSERDDEAQGSGHKSRAAIDADFDDDDEWDDDELDDDLDDEAGSWNLRKCCACLLYT
;
A
#
# COMPACT_ATOMS: atom_id res chain seq x y z
N MET A 1 -15.59 -22.96 21.34
CA MET A 1 -15.55 -22.77 22.82
C MET A 1 -15.39 -21.29 23.04
N THR A 2 -16.46 -20.59 23.36
CA THR A 2 -16.48 -19.17 23.70
C THR A 2 -15.82 -19.01 25.06
N THR A 3 -14.52 -18.74 25.07
CA THR A 3 -13.85 -18.25 26.27
C THR A 3 -14.42 -16.88 26.57
N ALA A 4 -15.10 -16.75 27.71
CA ALA A 4 -15.52 -15.47 28.23
C ALA A 4 -14.32 -14.52 28.21
N ALA A 5 -14.35 -13.50 27.36
CA ALA A 5 -13.41 -12.39 27.41
C ALA A 5 -13.46 -11.88 28.86
N ALA A 6 -12.37 -12.03 29.59
CA ALA A 6 -12.25 -11.48 30.93
C ALA A 6 -12.66 -10.00 30.83
N SER A 7 -13.62 -9.58 31.65
CA SER A 7 -14.17 -8.23 31.61
C SER A 7 -13.09 -7.26 32.09
N TRP A 8 -12.18 -6.90 31.15
CA TRP A 8 -11.25 -5.80 31.42
C TRP A 8 -12.01 -4.50 31.58
N SER A 9 -11.68 -3.71 32.57
CA SER A 9 -12.24 -2.39 32.81
C SER A 9 -11.12 -1.39 33.07
N PRO A 10 -11.18 -0.21 32.46
CA PRO A 10 -10.17 0.80 32.66
C PRO A 10 -10.19 1.35 34.09
N GLN A 11 -9.05 1.73 34.61
CA GLN A 11 -8.96 2.56 35.83
C GLN A 11 -9.34 4.00 35.45
N PRO A 12 -10.36 4.60 36.08
CA PRO A 12 -10.87 5.92 35.67
C PRO A 12 -9.82 7.03 35.68
N GLU A 13 -8.91 7.02 36.67
CA GLU A 13 -7.85 8.03 36.77
C GLU A 13 -6.83 7.89 35.63
N GLY A 14 -6.41 6.67 35.31
CA GLY A 14 -5.47 6.40 34.21
C GLY A 14 -6.07 6.74 32.84
N LEU A 15 -7.36 6.43 32.64
CA LEU A 15 -8.07 6.80 31.43
C LEU A 15 -8.17 8.33 31.26
N ALA A 16 -8.53 9.05 32.33
CA ALA A 16 -8.61 10.50 32.32
C ALA A 16 -7.27 11.15 32.01
N GLU A 17 -6.18 10.62 32.58
CA GLU A 17 -4.82 11.08 32.31
C GLU A 17 -4.45 10.91 30.82
N LEU A 18 -4.70 9.74 30.25
CA LEU A 18 -4.40 9.44 28.85
C LEU A 18 -5.17 10.36 27.91
N VAL A 19 -6.46 10.53 28.11
CA VAL A 19 -7.29 11.41 27.28
C VAL A 19 -6.79 12.85 27.33
N GLU A 20 -6.39 13.34 28.51
CA GLU A 20 -5.84 14.67 28.64
C GLU A 20 -4.49 14.82 27.92
N LEU A 21 -3.63 13.80 27.95
CA LEU A 21 -2.37 13.79 27.18
C LEU A 21 -2.65 13.84 25.67
N PHE A 22 -3.65 13.09 25.17
CA PHE A 22 -4.01 13.11 23.75
C PHE A 22 -4.60 14.45 23.30
N ARG A 23 -5.43 15.10 24.12
CA ARG A 23 -5.93 16.45 23.84
C ARG A 23 -4.79 17.48 23.76
N GLN A 24 -3.78 17.34 24.61
CA GLN A 24 -2.63 18.24 24.62
C GLN A 24 -1.61 17.93 23.50
N SER A 25 -1.65 16.75 22.86
CA SER A 25 -0.68 16.36 21.84
C SER A 25 -0.77 17.21 20.57
N THR A 26 -1.89 17.88 20.32
CA THR A 26 -2.07 18.83 19.22
C THR A 26 -1.40 20.20 19.46
N SER A 27 -0.78 20.41 20.64
CA SER A 27 -0.08 21.65 20.96
C SER A 27 1.17 21.82 20.12
N THR A 28 1.39 23.03 19.58
CA THR A 28 2.61 23.39 18.84
C THR A 28 3.82 23.68 19.71
N GLU A 29 3.64 23.73 21.04
CA GLU A 29 4.71 24.05 21.98
C GLU A 29 5.67 22.86 22.19
N ARG A 30 6.93 23.00 21.79
CA ARG A 30 7.94 21.95 21.88
C ARG A 30 8.14 21.37 23.29
N GLU A 31 8.02 22.19 24.33
CA GLU A 31 8.17 21.72 25.72
C GLU A 31 6.97 20.85 26.15
N VAL A 32 5.77 21.21 25.70
CA VAL A 32 4.55 20.44 25.96
C VAL A 32 4.68 19.07 25.24
N GLN A 33 5.06 19.07 23.98
CA GLN A 33 5.25 17.85 23.19
C GLN A 33 6.30 16.91 23.83
N ARG A 34 7.45 17.43 24.25
CA ARG A 34 8.48 16.61 24.93
C ARG A 34 7.96 15.99 26.23
N ARG A 35 7.23 16.77 27.04
CA ARG A 35 6.62 16.26 28.28
C ARG A 35 5.63 15.15 28.00
N ILE A 36 4.77 15.33 26.99
CA ILE A 36 3.78 14.33 26.57
C ILE A 36 4.48 13.08 26.09
N ALA A 37 5.46 13.19 25.19
CA ALA A 37 6.21 12.06 24.66
C ALA A 37 6.86 11.24 25.79
N HIS A 38 7.55 11.90 26.73
CA HIS A 38 8.16 11.23 27.87
C HIS A 38 7.13 10.53 28.76
N ARG A 39 5.96 11.15 28.97
CA ARG A 39 4.90 10.57 29.80
C ARG A 39 4.26 9.38 29.11
N LEU A 40 3.96 9.47 27.80
CA LEU A 40 3.42 8.37 27.00
C LEU A 40 4.39 7.19 26.96
N ASP A 41 5.68 7.44 26.80
CA ASP A 41 6.71 6.39 26.85
C ASP A 41 6.68 5.62 28.19
N ALA A 42 6.59 6.34 29.31
CA ALA A 42 6.48 5.73 30.63
C ALA A 42 5.19 4.90 30.81
N ILE A 43 4.05 5.39 30.28
CA ILE A 43 2.75 4.70 30.36
C ILE A 43 2.72 3.51 29.40
N SER A 44 3.42 3.55 28.27
CA SER A 44 3.44 2.48 27.26
C SER A 44 3.96 1.13 27.81
N GLN A 45 4.66 1.15 28.94
CA GLN A 45 5.16 -0.05 29.62
C GLN A 45 4.09 -0.79 30.44
N ILE A 46 2.89 -0.21 30.61
CA ILE A 46 1.80 -0.85 31.33
C ILE A 46 1.23 -1.99 30.48
N PRO A 47 1.01 -3.20 31.02
CA PRO A 47 0.54 -4.36 30.23
C PRO A 47 -0.76 -4.12 29.48
N ASP A 48 -1.68 -3.30 30.02
CA ASP A 48 -2.98 -3.03 29.45
C ASP A 48 -3.04 -1.74 28.61
N TYR A 49 -1.89 -1.15 28.31
CA TYR A 49 -1.82 0.13 27.60
C TYR A 49 -2.60 0.11 26.27
N LEU A 50 -2.45 -0.96 25.48
CA LEU A 50 -3.16 -1.13 24.23
C LEU A 50 -4.69 -1.11 24.40
N ASN A 51 -5.20 -1.70 25.48
CA ASN A 51 -6.65 -1.72 25.75
C ASN A 51 -7.21 -0.31 25.99
N TYR A 52 -6.43 0.55 26.70
CA TYR A 52 -6.81 1.95 26.89
C TYR A 52 -6.84 2.72 25.56
N LEU A 53 -5.83 2.52 24.71
CA LEU A 53 -5.74 3.18 23.40
C LEU A 53 -6.96 2.84 22.53
N VAL A 54 -7.26 1.55 22.38
CA VAL A 54 -8.39 1.09 21.58
C VAL A 54 -9.73 1.50 22.19
N LEU A 55 -9.85 1.53 23.52
CA LEU A 55 -11.04 2.03 24.21
C LEU A 55 -11.31 3.51 23.87
N VAL A 56 -10.26 4.35 23.96
CA VAL A 56 -10.38 5.77 23.62
C VAL A 56 -10.77 5.94 22.16
N PHE A 57 -10.08 5.25 21.28
CA PHE A 57 -10.31 5.30 19.83
C PHE A 57 -11.73 4.91 19.46
N VAL A 58 -12.24 3.77 19.97
CA VAL A 58 -13.51 3.20 19.52
C VAL A 58 -14.70 3.74 20.32
N GLN A 59 -14.61 3.79 21.66
CA GLN A 59 -15.78 4.02 22.51
C GLN A 59 -15.97 5.46 22.98
N MET A 60 -14.91 6.28 23.02
CA MET A 60 -15.06 7.65 23.53
C MET A 60 -15.55 8.61 22.45
N THR A 61 -16.76 8.35 21.94
CA THR A 61 -17.39 9.11 20.85
C THR A 61 -17.68 10.57 21.18
N GLY A 62 -17.58 10.96 22.44
CA GLY A 62 -17.68 12.36 22.88
C GLY A 62 -16.38 13.16 22.78
N GLU A 63 -15.26 12.50 22.48
CA GLU A 63 -13.98 13.17 22.25
C GLU A 63 -13.85 13.63 20.81
N GLU A 64 -12.98 14.63 20.59
CA GLU A 64 -12.67 15.14 19.27
C GLU A 64 -12.01 14.07 18.39
N VAL A 65 -12.20 14.19 17.08
CA VAL A 65 -11.60 13.28 16.07
C VAL A 65 -10.08 13.22 16.23
N SER A 66 -9.42 14.36 16.41
CA SER A 66 -7.98 14.48 16.65
C SER A 66 -7.51 13.64 17.84
N THR A 67 -8.17 13.77 18.99
CA THR A 67 -7.87 13.01 20.22
C THR A 67 -8.00 11.49 20.00
N ARG A 68 -9.08 11.09 19.32
CA ARG A 68 -9.33 9.69 19.00
C ARG A 68 -8.32 9.16 17.98
N SER A 69 -7.97 9.94 16.95
CA SER A 69 -6.99 9.57 15.94
C SER A 69 -5.61 9.32 16.55
N VAL A 70 -5.17 10.21 17.46
CA VAL A 70 -3.90 10.01 18.20
C VAL A 70 -3.92 8.68 18.96
N ALA A 71 -5.01 8.36 19.67
CA ALA A 71 -5.13 7.09 20.37
C ALA A 71 -5.04 5.89 19.39
N GLY A 72 -5.70 5.98 18.24
CA GLY A 72 -5.66 4.94 17.21
C GLY A 72 -4.28 4.76 16.59
N LEU A 73 -3.60 5.84 16.21
CA LEU A 73 -2.24 5.79 15.66
C LEU A 73 -1.24 5.20 16.67
N LEU A 74 -1.36 5.59 17.95
CA LEU A 74 -0.54 4.98 19.00
C LEU A 74 -0.87 3.50 19.19
N ALA A 75 -2.13 3.07 19.03
CA ALA A 75 -2.51 1.67 19.08
C ALA A 75 -1.87 0.88 17.92
N LYS A 76 -1.92 1.42 16.69
CA LYS A 76 -1.25 0.85 15.51
C LYS A 76 0.25 0.68 15.77
N ASN A 77 0.92 1.74 16.18
CA ASN A 77 2.36 1.73 16.43
C ASN A 77 2.73 0.77 17.58
N HIS A 78 1.93 0.73 18.63
CA HIS A 78 2.18 -0.20 19.75
C HIS A 78 2.04 -1.66 19.31
N LEU A 79 1.05 -1.98 18.49
CA LEU A 79 0.89 -3.32 17.89
C LEU A 79 2.09 -3.65 16.99
N TYR A 80 2.52 -2.72 16.14
CA TYR A 80 3.59 -2.96 15.19
C TYR A 80 4.95 -3.20 15.87
N PHE A 81 5.35 -2.32 16.82
CA PHE A 81 6.66 -2.37 17.46
C PHE A 81 6.74 -3.27 18.69
N ASN A 82 5.63 -3.51 19.37
CA ASN A 82 5.61 -4.20 20.66
C ASN A 82 4.78 -5.49 20.65
N ALA A 83 4.37 -6.01 19.51
CA ALA A 83 3.55 -7.23 19.39
C ALA A 83 4.00 -8.38 20.32
N PRO A 84 5.29 -8.74 20.43
CA PRO A 84 5.74 -9.84 21.30
C PRO A 84 5.52 -9.59 22.81
N ARG A 85 5.26 -8.34 23.20
CA ARG A 85 5.03 -7.94 24.59
C ARG A 85 3.56 -7.79 24.95
N VAL A 86 2.68 -7.79 23.95
CA VAL A 86 1.24 -7.66 24.15
C VAL A 86 0.67 -9.00 24.61
N SER A 87 -0.12 -8.97 25.69
CA SER A 87 -0.72 -10.18 26.21
C SER A 87 -1.79 -10.77 25.26
N PRO A 88 -1.98 -12.10 25.24
CA PRO A 88 -3.05 -12.71 24.45
C PRO A 88 -4.45 -12.18 24.80
N GLU A 89 -4.67 -11.81 26.05
CA GLU A 89 -5.93 -11.24 26.55
C GLU A 89 -6.17 -9.85 25.95
N SER A 90 -5.11 -9.01 25.86
CA SER A 90 -5.19 -7.70 25.21
C SER A 90 -5.41 -7.83 23.72
N LEU A 91 -4.73 -8.76 23.04
CA LEU A 91 -5.00 -9.03 21.64
C LEU A 91 -6.45 -9.44 21.39
N ALA A 92 -6.98 -10.36 22.21
CA ALA A 92 -8.39 -10.81 22.12
C ALA A 92 -9.38 -9.65 22.36
N PHE A 93 -9.07 -8.76 23.31
CA PHE A 93 -9.85 -7.55 23.56
C PHE A 93 -9.89 -6.66 22.31
N VAL A 94 -8.73 -6.37 21.72
CA VAL A 94 -8.62 -5.52 20.54
C VAL A 94 -9.33 -6.15 19.32
N GLN A 95 -9.15 -7.45 19.09
CA GLN A 95 -9.84 -8.18 18.02
C GLN A 95 -11.36 -8.01 18.08
N HIS A 96 -11.93 -8.01 19.29
CA HIS A 96 -13.37 -7.82 19.49
C HIS A 96 -13.79 -6.36 19.33
N MET A 97 -12.96 -5.42 19.81
CA MET A 97 -13.34 -4.02 19.91
C MET A 97 -13.21 -3.23 18.61
N ILE A 98 -12.26 -3.62 17.72
CA ILE A 98 -11.86 -2.76 16.59
C ILE A 98 -12.81 -2.87 15.39
N LEU A 99 -13.41 -4.02 15.13
CA LEU A 99 -14.20 -4.28 13.91
C LEU A 99 -15.34 -3.27 13.67
N PRO A 100 -16.10 -2.82 14.68
CA PRO A 100 -17.14 -1.81 14.48
C PRO A 100 -16.62 -0.45 13.97
N ALA A 101 -15.32 -0.19 14.09
CA ALA A 101 -14.72 1.06 13.62
C ALA A 101 -14.66 1.16 12.08
N LEU A 102 -14.84 0.07 11.34
CA LEU A 102 -14.99 0.09 9.88
C LEU A 102 -16.22 0.92 9.43
N SER A 103 -17.26 1.00 10.27
CA SER A 103 -18.48 1.75 9.98
C SER A 103 -18.48 3.19 10.55
N PHE A 104 -17.33 3.73 10.97
CA PHE A 104 -17.26 5.12 11.44
C PHE A 104 -17.62 6.08 10.31
N SER A 105 -18.40 7.11 10.63
CA SER A 105 -18.79 8.15 9.66
C SER A 105 -17.62 9.04 9.25
N ASP A 106 -16.67 9.26 10.16
CA ASP A 106 -15.49 10.08 9.94
C ASP A 106 -14.42 9.30 9.17
N THR A 107 -13.92 9.88 8.08
CA THR A 107 -12.95 9.25 7.17
C THR A 107 -11.60 9.03 7.84
N VAL A 108 -11.11 10.01 8.62
CA VAL A 108 -9.82 9.88 9.31
C VAL A 108 -9.85 8.72 10.30
N LEU A 109 -10.91 8.62 11.10
CA LEU A 109 -11.06 7.51 12.05
C LEU A 109 -11.21 6.17 11.33
N ARG A 110 -11.92 6.12 10.18
CA ARG A 110 -12.00 4.88 9.39
C ARG A 110 -10.62 4.46 8.87
N ASN A 111 -9.84 5.40 8.31
CA ASN A 111 -8.50 5.12 7.81
C ASN A 111 -7.55 4.61 8.91
N VAL A 112 -7.62 5.20 10.09
CA VAL A 112 -6.87 4.69 11.26
C VAL A 112 -7.35 3.28 11.66
N ALA A 113 -8.66 3.01 11.61
CA ALA A 113 -9.20 1.69 11.91
C ALA A 113 -8.70 0.63 10.92
N THR A 114 -8.68 0.94 9.61
CA THR A 114 -8.15 0.02 8.58
C THR A 114 -6.70 -0.35 8.84
N GLN A 115 -5.86 0.62 9.21
CA GLN A 115 -4.46 0.41 9.55
C GLN A 115 -4.30 -0.47 10.81
N ILE A 116 -5.09 -0.21 11.86
CA ILE A 116 -5.04 -1.02 13.09
C ILE A 116 -5.43 -2.47 12.78
N ILE A 117 -6.50 -2.68 12.00
CA ILE A 117 -6.98 -4.03 11.66
C ILE A 117 -5.95 -4.77 10.80
N ALA A 118 -5.31 -4.11 9.84
CA ALA A 118 -4.26 -4.70 9.01
C ALA A 118 -3.06 -5.15 9.86
N VAL A 119 -2.52 -4.28 10.73
CA VAL A 119 -1.42 -4.62 11.63
C VAL A 119 -1.83 -5.72 12.62
N LEU A 120 -3.05 -5.67 13.16
CA LEU A 120 -3.54 -6.70 14.06
C LEU A 120 -3.65 -8.07 13.36
N MET A 121 -4.11 -8.10 12.10
CA MET A 121 -4.14 -9.31 11.27
C MET A 121 -2.74 -9.88 11.06
N GLN A 122 -1.76 -9.01 10.81
CA GLN A 122 -0.36 -9.39 10.66
C GLN A 122 0.21 -10.00 11.95
N VAL A 123 -0.11 -9.43 13.12
CA VAL A 123 0.35 -9.92 14.42
C VAL A 123 -0.30 -11.25 14.81
N VAL A 124 -1.62 -11.33 14.68
CA VAL A 124 -2.40 -12.49 15.15
C VAL A 124 -2.39 -13.64 14.14
N LYS A 125 -2.22 -13.33 12.85
CA LYS A 125 -2.32 -14.19 11.67
C LYS A 125 -3.78 -14.57 11.30
N PRO A 126 -4.08 -14.70 9.98
CA PRO A 126 -5.44 -14.95 9.50
C PRO A 126 -6.08 -16.21 10.08
N VAL A 127 -5.31 -17.29 10.26
CA VAL A 127 -5.78 -18.56 10.81
C VAL A 127 -6.28 -18.46 12.26
N ASN A 128 -5.77 -17.48 13.02
CA ASN A 128 -6.13 -17.26 14.42
C ASN A 128 -7.21 -16.18 14.61
N TRP A 129 -7.58 -15.45 13.54
CA TRP A 129 -8.63 -14.43 13.60
C TRP A 129 -9.64 -14.57 12.46
N ILE A 130 -10.29 -15.74 12.44
CA ILE A 130 -11.30 -16.13 11.44
C ILE A 130 -12.47 -15.14 11.43
N ASP A 131 -12.92 -14.72 12.63
CA ASP A 131 -14.03 -13.76 12.76
C ASP A 131 -13.69 -12.41 12.12
N GLY A 132 -12.45 -11.95 12.27
CA GLY A 132 -11.97 -10.72 11.62
C GLY A 132 -12.02 -10.82 10.09
N LEU A 133 -11.45 -11.89 9.53
CA LEU A 133 -11.46 -12.12 8.09
C LEU A 133 -12.89 -12.29 7.54
N SER A 134 -13.75 -13.00 8.28
CA SER A 134 -15.17 -13.18 7.93
C SER A 134 -15.93 -11.86 7.93
N THR A 135 -15.70 -11.02 8.94
CA THR A 135 -16.34 -9.70 9.04
C THR A 135 -15.89 -8.77 7.89
N LEU A 136 -14.59 -8.73 7.59
CA LEU A 136 -14.09 -7.99 6.43
C LEU A 136 -14.73 -8.49 5.13
N THR A 137 -14.78 -9.81 4.93
CA THR A 137 -15.39 -10.41 3.73
C THR A 137 -16.88 -10.07 3.59
N GLN A 138 -17.61 -9.95 4.69
CA GLN A 138 -19.01 -9.54 4.69
C GLN A 138 -19.17 -8.03 4.46
N ALA A 139 -18.32 -7.21 5.09
CA ALA A 139 -18.34 -5.77 4.96
C ALA A 139 -18.03 -5.29 3.52
N MET A 140 -17.24 -6.06 2.75
CA MET A 140 -17.01 -5.77 1.31
C MET A 140 -18.31 -5.73 0.47
N ASP A 141 -19.37 -6.42 0.91
CA ASP A 141 -20.68 -6.41 0.25
C ASP A 141 -21.68 -5.44 0.93
N SER A 142 -21.21 -4.59 1.84
CA SER A 142 -22.09 -3.66 2.53
C SER A 142 -22.75 -2.69 1.55
N SER A 143 -24.01 -2.36 1.84
CA SER A 143 -24.72 -1.30 1.13
C SER A 143 -24.22 0.12 1.52
N ASP A 144 -23.52 0.25 2.64
CA ASP A 144 -22.79 1.45 3.01
C ASP A 144 -21.45 1.48 2.27
N LEU A 145 -21.31 2.44 1.36
CA LEU A 145 -20.12 2.60 0.54
C LEU A 145 -18.86 2.82 1.39
N ASN A 146 -18.97 3.54 2.49
CA ASN A 146 -17.83 3.83 3.36
C ASN A 146 -17.34 2.55 4.08
N GLU A 147 -18.27 1.72 4.51
CA GLU A 147 -17.93 0.43 5.15
C GLU A 147 -17.32 -0.55 4.13
N ALA A 148 -17.90 -0.64 2.93
CA ALA A 148 -17.37 -1.48 1.86
C ALA A 148 -15.96 -1.04 1.42
N GLU A 149 -15.74 0.26 1.27
CA GLU A 149 -14.45 0.83 0.93
C GLU A 149 -13.42 0.56 2.03
N ALA A 150 -13.76 0.81 3.30
CA ALA A 150 -12.88 0.53 4.43
C ALA A 150 -12.49 -0.95 4.52
N ALA A 151 -13.43 -1.86 4.27
CA ALA A 151 -13.17 -3.30 4.26
C ALA A 151 -12.22 -3.70 3.13
N LEU A 152 -12.42 -3.17 1.91
CA LEU A 152 -11.55 -3.42 0.76
C LEU A 152 -10.17 -2.79 0.93
N SER A 153 -10.08 -1.56 1.44
CA SER A 153 -8.82 -0.91 1.78
C SER A 153 -8.04 -1.72 2.83
N THR A 154 -8.71 -2.16 3.89
CA THR A 154 -8.09 -3.04 4.89
C THR A 154 -7.56 -4.32 4.27
N PHE A 155 -8.35 -4.96 3.40
CA PHE A 155 -7.93 -6.20 2.76
C PHE A 155 -6.79 -5.99 1.78
N ALA A 156 -6.76 -4.84 1.07
CA ALA A 156 -5.65 -4.49 0.19
C ALA A 156 -4.34 -4.38 0.98
N LYS A 157 -4.33 -3.67 2.11
CA LYS A 157 -3.17 -3.58 3.00
C LYS A 157 -2.74 -4.96 3.54
N ILE A 158 -3.67 -5.81 3.96
CA ILE A 158 -3.38 -7.18 4.40
C ILE A 158 -2.76 -7.99 3.25
N SER A 159 -3.26 -7.83 2.03
CA SER A 159 -2.76 -8.54 0.85
C SER A 159 -1.35 -8.07 0.45
N GLU A 160 -1.01 -6.80 0.66
CA GLU A 160 0.34 -6.25 0.46
C GLU A 160 1.33 -6.78 1.50
N ASP A 161 0.93 -6.78 2.78
CA ASP A 161 1.81 -7.10 3.89
C ASP A 161 2.08 -8.61 4.04
N MET A 162 1.11 -9.47 3.65
CA MET A 162 1.17 -10.90 3.92
C MET A 162 0.49 -11.77 2.85
N PRO A 163 0.83 -11.62 1.57
CA PRO A 163 0.17 -12.35 0.49
C PRO A 163 0.40 -13.87 0.60
N GLU A 164 1.60 -14.31 0.99
CA GLU A 164 1.94 -15.73 1.11
C GLU A 164 1.19 -16.38 2.28
N GLU A 165 1.06 -15.69 3.42
CA GLU A 165 0.32 -16.22 4.56
C GLU A 165 -1.18 -16.33 4.27
N LEU A 166 -1.74 -15.39 3.49
CA LEU A 166 -3.13 -15.47 3.04
C LEU A 166 -3.33 -16.65 2.07
N ASP A 167 -2.38 -16.86 1.14
CA ASP A 167 -2.47 -17.97 0.19
C ASP A 167 -2.28 -19.34 0.87
N ALA A 168 -1.41 -19.41 1.86
CA ALA A 168 -1.18 -20.61 2.65
C ALA A 168 -2.28 -20.85 3.71
N CYS A 169 -3.15 -19.85 3.95
CA CYS A 169 -4.19 -19.97 4.96
C CYS A 169 -5.24 -21.00 4.55
N GLU A 170 -5.51 -21.95 5.46
CA GLU A 170 -6.52 -22.96 5.29
C GLU A 170 -7.41 -23.00 6.54
N ILE A 171 -8.71 -22.78 6.34
CA ILE A 171 -9.72 -22.75 7.41
C ILE A 171 -10.71 -23.88 7.15
N GLN A 172 -10.73 -24.88 8.01
CA GLN A 172 -11.61 -26.05 7.89
C GLN A 172 -11.53 -26.76 6.52
N GLY A 173 -10.33 -26.82 5.93
CA GLY A 173 -10.08 -27.47 4.64
C GLY A 173 -10.49 -26.60 3.43
N MET A 174 -10.75 -25.31 3.61
CA MET A 174 -11.02 -24.35 2.53
C MET A 174 -10.02 -23.21 2.57
N ARG A 175 -9.61 -22.76 1.41
CA ARG A 175 -8.77 -21.55 1.27
C ARG A 175 -9.66 -20.32 1.23
N PRO A 176 -9.48 -19.33 2.09
CA PRO A 176 -10.25 -18.08 2.03
C PRO A 176 -10.15 -17.39 0.67
N LEU A 177 -9.00 -17.46 0.00
CA LEU A 177 -8.79 -16.84 -1.32
C LEU A 177 -9.68 -17.43 -2.41
N ASP A 178 -10.14 -18.69 -2.30
CA ASP A 178 -11.06 -19.27 -3.29
C ASP A 178 -12.42 -18.54 -3.30
N VAL A 179 -12.78 -17.89 -2.19
CA VAL A 179 -13.99 -17.06 -2.08
C VAL A 179 -13.69 -15.58 -2.30
N LEU A 180 -12.55 -15.11 -1.82
CA LEU A 180 -12.18 -13.69 -1.88
C LEU A 180 -11.81 -13.23 -3.29
N ILE A 181 -11.07 -14.03 -4.06
CA ILE A 181 -10.67 -13.65 -5.43
C ILE A 181 -11.88 -13.41 -6.34
N PRO A 182 -12.89 -14.31 -6.43
CA PRO A 182 -14.10 -14.02 -7.21
C PRO A 182 -14.85 -12.77 -6.73
N LYS A 183 -14.85 -12.50 -5.43
CA LYS A 183 -15.49 -11.30 -4.86
C LYS A 183 -14.73 -10.03 -5.25
N LEU A 184 -13.40 -10.03 -5.17
CA LEU A 184 -12.55 -8.93 -5.64
C LEU A 184 -12.72 -8.69 -7.15
N LEU A 185 -12.78 -9.75 -7.96
CA LEU A 185 -13.07 -9.64 -9.39
C LEU A 185 -14.41 -8.93 -9.64
N HIS A 186 -15.44 -9.24 -8.88
CA HIS A 186 -16.72 -8.55 -8.96
C HIS A 186 -16.59 -7.06 -8.57
N ALA A 187 -15.84 -6.74 -7.53
CA ALA A 187 -15.61 -5.38 -7.04
C ALA A 187 -14.86 -4.50 -8.06
N THR A 188 -14.06 -5.06 -8.97
CA THR A 188 -13.41 -4.29 -10.06
C THR A 188 -14.39 -3.64 -11.03
N ALA A 189 -15.65 -4.06 -11.06
CA ALA A 189 -16.70 -3.48 -11.89
C ALA A 189 -17.56 -2.44 -11.14
N HIS A 190 -17.23 -2.11 -9.90
CA HIS A 190 -18.00 -1.19 -9.08
C HIS A 190 -18.01 0.23 -9.66
N ALA A 191 -19.09 1.00 -9.40
CA ALA A 191 -19.23 2.38 -9.88
C ALA A 191 -18.18 3.32 -9.25
N ASP A 192 -17.88 3.15 -7.95
CA ASP A 192 -16.88 3.94 -7.25
C ASP A 192 -15.46 3.46 -7.59
N ALA A 193 -14.60 4.41 -7.98
CA ALA A 193 -13.23 4.12 -8.40
C ALA A 193 -12.37 3.59 -7.23
N ARG A 194 -12.59 4.05 -5.99
CA ARG A 194 -11.87 3.61 -4.80
C ARG A 194 -12.02 2.10 -4.60
N ILE A 195 -13.25 1.60 -4.74
CA ILE A 195 -13.56 0.16 -4.67
C ILE A 195 -12.80 -0.60 -5.76
N ARG A 196 -12.80 -0.07 -7.02
CA ARG A 196 -12.08 -0.70 -8.13
C ARG A 196 -10.57 -0.77 -7.87
N VAL A 197 -9.99 0.31 -7.35
CA VAL A 197 -8.56 0.40 -7.04
C VAL A 197 -8.16 -0.62 -5.99
N HIS A 198 -8.83 -0.65 -4.83
CA HIS A 198 -8.50 -1.61 -3.78
C HIS A 198 -8.65 -3.06 -4.23
N ALA A 199 -9.67 -3.35 -5.06
CA ALA A 199 -9.85 -4.67 -5.62
C ALA A 199 -8.72 -5.07 -6.57
N LEU A 200 -8.32 -4.19 -7.50
CA LEU A 200 -7.20 -4.43 -8.42
C LEU A 200 -5.88 -4.58 -7.66
N ASN A 201 -5.63 -3.70 -6.69
CA ASN A 201 -4.43 -3.76 -5.87
C ASN A 201 -4.30 -5.10 -5.13
N SER A 202 -5.37 -5.54 -4.46
CA SER A 202 -5.39 -6.84 -3.80
C SER A 202 -5.13 -8.00 -4.76
N LEU A 203 -5.78 -8.01 -5.92
CA LEU A 203 -5.60 -9.07 -6.93
C LEU A 203 -4.17 -9.12 -7.45
N ASN A 204 -3.52 -7.97 -7.63
CA ASN A 204 -2.16 -7.87 -8.13
C ASN A 204 -1.14 -8.55 -7.20
N GLN A 205 -1.32 -8.50 -5.88
CA GLN A 205 -0.44 -9.17 -4.94
C GLN A 205 -0.41 -10.69 -5.13
N PHE A 206 -1.57 -11.29 -5.43
CA PHE A 206 -1.68 -12.73 -5.61
C PHE A 206 -1.17 -13.22 -6.98
N ILE A 207 -0.96 -12.32 -7.95
CA ILE A 207 -0.26 -12.65 -9.20
C ILE A 207 1.22 -12.88 -8.92
N GLN A 208 1.86 -11.97 -8.21
CA GLN A 208 3.30 -12.01 -7.95
C GLN A 208 3.75 -13.29 -7.26
N ILE A 209 2.98 -13.77 -6.29
CA ILE A 209 3.28 -15.01 -5.56
C ILE A 209 2.85 -16.28 -6.31
N GLY A 210 2.23 -16.15 -7.49
CA GLY A 210 1.75 -17.29 -8.26
C GLY A 210 0.65 -18.10 -7.56
N SER A 211 -0.24 -17.44 -6.83
CA SER A 211 -1.32 -18.10 -6.06
C SER A 211 -2.15 -19.06 -6.92
N PRO A 212 -2.36 -20.32 -6.48
CA PRO A 212 -3.24 -21.27 -7.18
C PRO A 212 -4.67 -20.77 -7.31
N SER A 213 -5.22 -20.09 -6.30
CA SER A 213 -6.57 -19.50 -6.34
C SER A 213 -6.64 -18.38 -7.38
N MET A 214 -5.56 -17.58 -7.53
CA MET A 214 -5.46 -16.56 -8.58
C MET A 214 -5.30 -17.20 -9.96
N SER A 215 -4.45 -18.21 -10.10
CA SER A 215 -4.25 -18.96 -11.36
C SER A 215 -5.57 -19.53 -11.90
N ALA A 216 -6.43 -20.06 -11.03
CA ALA A 216 -7.74 -20.59 -11.41
C ALA A 216 -8.70 -19.52 -11.96
N ASN A 217 -8.50 -18.25 -11.60
CA ASN A 217 -9.33 -17.12 -12.01
C ASN A 217 -8.65 -16.19 -13.03
N MET A 218 -7.45 -16.54 -13.53
CA MET A 218 -6.63 -15.66 -14.35
C MET A 218 -7.30 -15.22 -15.64
N ASP A 219 -8.02 -16.12 -16.33
CA ASP A 219 -8.70 -15.78 -17.59
C ASP A 219 -9.81 -14.73 -17.36
N ALA A 220 -10.52 -14.84 -16.23
CA ALA A 220 -11.51 -13.85 -15.83
C ALA A 220 -10.84 -12.50 -15.47
N TYR A 221 -9.68 -12.56 -14.82
CA TYR A 221 -8.95 -11.35 -14.46
C TYR A 221 -8.41 -10.62 -15.69
N VAL A 222 -7.79 -11.32 -16.64
CA VAL A 222 -7.34 -10.74 -17.92
C VAL A 222 -8.49 -10.04 -18.65
N ALA A 223 -9.68 -10.68 -18.68
CA ALA A 223 -10.86 -10.04 -19.24
C ALA A 223 -11.28 -8.74 -18.53
N VAL A 224 -11.14 -8.71 -17.18
CA VAL A 224 -11.37 -7.49 -16.39
C VAL A 224 -10.34 -6.41 -16.73
N LEU A 225 -9.06 -6.74 -16.86
CA LEU A 225 -8.02 -5.78 -17.22
C LEU A 225 -8.34 -5.07 -18.54
N PHE A 226 -8.75 -5.81 -19.56
CA PHE A 226 -9.18 -5.22 -20.83
C PHE A 226 -10.43 -4.32 -20.70
N GLN A 227 -11.35 -4.64 -19.80
CA GLN A 227 -12.52 -3.79 -19.54
C GLN A 227 -12.15 -2.49 -18.80
N ARG A 228 -11.13 -2.53 -17.95
CA ARG A 228 -10.65 -1.38 -17.13
C ARG A 228 -9.52 -0.60 -17.80
N ALA A 229 -8.98 -1.08 -18.91
CA ALA A 229 -7.88 -0.45 -19.65
C ALA A 229 -8.15 1.02 -20.05
N THR A 230 -9.41 1.37 -20.26
CA THR A 230 -9.85 2.73 -20.61
C THR A 230 -10.66 3.38 -19.49
N ASP A 231 -10.41 3.01 -18.24
CA ASP A 231 -11.10 3.62 -17.10
C ASP A 231 -10.83 5.14 -17.06
N GLU A 232 -11.85 5.91 -16.70
CA GLU A 232 -11.76 7.37 -16.63
C GLU A 232 -10.77 7.85 -15.56
N ARG A 233 -10.59 7.07 -14.49
CA ARG A 233 -9.67 7.40 -13.39
C ARG A 233 -8.27 6.90 -13.70
N PRO A 234 -7.24 7.78 -13.72
CA PRO A 234 -5.86 7.39 -13.99
C PRO A 234 -5.36 6.31 -13.05
N ILE A 235 -5.64 6.44 -11.75
CA ILE A 235 -5.22 5.46 -10.75
C ILE A 235 -5.70 4.03 -11.07
N VAL A 236 -6.89 3.86 -11.64
CA VAL A 236 -7.37 2.54 -12.06
C VAL A 236 -6.53 2.03 -13.25
N ARG A 237 -6.21 2.90 -14.24
CA ARG A 237 -5.34 2.55 -15.37
C ARG A 237 -3.92 2.20 -14.92
N LYS A 238 -3.37 2.91 -13.91
CA LYS A 238 -2.09 2.57 -13.25
C LYS A 238 -2.09 1.12 -12.78
N PHE A 239 -3.08 0.71 -11.98
CA PHE A 239 -3.18 -0.67 -11.49
C PHE A 239 -3.44 -1.70 -12.59
N VAL A 240 -4.06 -1.33 -13.71
CA VAL A 240 -4.19 -2.20 -14.88
C VAL A 240 -2.82 -2.40 -15.55
N CYS A 241 -2.04 -1.34 -15.77
CA CYS A 241 -0.67 -1.45 -16.31
C CYS A 241 0.20 -2.32 -15.41
N LYS A 242 0.19 -2.07 -14.11
CA LYS A 242 0.90 -2.85 -13.09
C LYS A 242 0.50 -4.34 -13.13
N ALA A 243 -0.79 -4.63 -13.25
CA ALA A 243 -1.29 -5.99 -13.40
C ALA A 243 -0.72 -6.70 -14.64
N LEU A 244 -0.69 -6.00 -15.78
CA LEU A 244 -0.17 -6.56 -17.03
C LEU A 244 1.33 -6.85 -16.95
N VAL A 245 2.10 -6.02 -16.24
CA VAL A 245 3.52 -6.29 -15.92
C VAL A 245 3.65 -7.58 -15.12
N TYR A 246 2.86 -7.76 -14.07
CA TYR A 246 2.91 -8.96 -13.22
C TYR A 246 2.44 -10.22 -13.95
N VAL A 247 1.38 -10.12 -14.76
CA VAL A 247 0.93 -11.26 -15.59
C VAL A 247 1.99 -11.63 -16.61
N LEU A 248 2.65 -10.65 -17.22
CA LEU A 248 3.74 -10.90 -18.18
C LEU A 248 4.90 -11.66 -17.55
N SER A 249 5.28 -11.30 -16.32
CA SER A 249 6.38 -11.95 -15.60
C SER A 249 6.02 -13.36 -15.08
N THR A 250 4.78 -13.56 -14.60
CA THR A 250 4.39 -14.78 -13.90
C THR A 250 3.69 -15.80 -14.83
N TRP A 251 2.79 -15.34 -15.70
CA TRP A 251 1.99 -16.18 -16.61
C TRP A 251 1.91 -15.58 -18.04
N PRO A 252 3.05 -15.41 -18.76
CA PRO A 252 3.07 -14.79 -20.08
C PRO A 252 2.17 -15.48 -21.09
N GLU A 253 1.94 -16.80 -20.94
CA GLU A 253 1.05 -17.57 -21.80
C GLU A 253 -0.41 -17.10 -21.73
N LYS A 254 -0.82 -16.44 -20.66
CA LYS A 254 -2.16 -15.89 -20.49
C LYS A 254 -2.38 -14.64 -21.33
N LEU A 255 -1.33 -13.88 -21.65
CA LEU A 255 -1.37 -12.72 -22.53
C LEU A 255 -1.10 -13.06 -23.98
N ALA A 256 -0.49 -14.22 -24.27
CA ALA A 256 -0.08 -14.60 -25.62
C ALA A 256 -1.18 -14.52 -26.69
N PRO A 257 -2.44 -14.92 -26.42
CA PRO A 257 -3.52 -14.81 -27.41
C PRO A 257 -3.83 -13.37 -27.81
N ASP A 258 -3.71 -12.42 -26.89
CA ASP A 258 -4.09 -11.02 -27.03
C ASP A 258 -2.87 -10.08 -27.03
N MET A 259 -1.66 -10.62 -27.17
CA MET A 259 -0.40 -9.87 -27.04
C MET A 259 -0.36 -8.62 -27.93
N ASN A 260 -0.89 -8.68 -29.16
CA ASN A 260 -0.92 -7.50 -30.01
C ASN A 260 -1.79 -6.37 -29.41
N SER A 261 -2.91 -6.70 -28.79
CA SER A 261 -3.79 -5.72 -28.11
C SER A 261 -3.12 -5.16 -26.86
N VAL A 262 -2.40 -6.00 -26.12
CA VAL A 262 -1.62 -5.58 -24.96
C VAL A 262 -0.51 -4.60 -25.37
N VAL A 263 0.26 -4.92 -26.42
CA VAL A 263 1.29 -4.04 -26.98
C VAL A 263 0.71 -2.68 -27.40
N GLU A 264 -0.42 -2.68 -28.10
CA GLU A 264 -1.09 -1.42 -28.51
C GLU A 264 -1.53 -0.60 -27.29
N TYR A 265 -2.12 -1.24 -26.32
CA TYR A 265 -2.55 -0.59 -25.09
C TYR A 265 -1.35 -0.01 -24.31
N MET A 266 -0.28 -0.78 -24.12
CA MET A 266 0.89 -0.32 -23.40
C MET A 266 1.63 0.82 -24.12
N LEU A 267 1.68 0.81 -25.46
CA LEU A 267 2.18 1.93 -26.26
C LEU A 267 1.35 3.21 -26.08
N TYR A 268 0.05 3.06 -25.94
CA TYR A 268 -0.84 4.18 -25.66
C TYR A 268 -0.61 4.69 -24.23
N SER A 269 -0.59 3.78 -23.25
CA SER A 269 -0.45 4.14 -21.83
C SER A 269 0.93 4.72 -21.47
N THR A 270 2.00 4.35 -22.18
CA THR A 270 3.34 4.98 -22.01
C THR A 270 3.31 6.48 -22.36
N GLN A 271 2.29 6.96 -23.06
CA GLN A 271 2.06 8.36 -23.39
C GLN A 271 0.85 8.96 -22.66
N ASP A 272 0.39 8.32 -21.59
CA ASP A 272 -0.71 8.85 -20.78
C ASP A 272 -0.32 10.23 -20.22
N SER A 273 -1.32 11.08 -20.02
CA SER A 273 -1.15 12.41 -19.41
C SER A 273 -0.80 12.33 -17.92
N ASP A 274 -1.08 11.21 -17.29
CA ASP A 274 -0.73 10.90 -15.91
C ASP A 274 0.61 10.17 -15.91
N GLU A 275 1.59 10.75 -15.19
CA GLU A 275 2.98 10.26 -15.20
C GLU A 275 3.10 8.88 -14.56
N ASP A 276 2.28 8.56 -13.57
CA ASP A 276 2.28 7.27 -12.90
C ASP A 276 1.78 6.15 -13.81
N VAL A 277 0.72 6.43 -14.60
CA VAL A 277 0.24 5.49 -15.61
C VAL A 277 1.31 5.25 -16.67
N ALA A 278 1.98 6.32 -17.11
CA ALA A 278 3.03 6.24 -18.11
C ALA A 278 4.25 5.46 -17.60
N LEU A 279 4.63 5.65 -16.32
CA LEU A 279 5.72 4.92 -15.68
C LEU A 279 5.42 3.43 -15.59
N GLU A 280 4.27 3.04 -15.06
CA GLU A 280 3.88 1.63 -14.98
C GLU A 280 3.79 0.97 -16.37
N ALA A 281 3.36 1.72 -17.38
CA ALA A 281 3.37 1.23 -18.75
C ALA A 281 4.79 1.10 -19.32
N ALA A 282 5.73 1.95 -18.91
CA ALA A 282 7.14 1.82 -19.30
C ALA A 282 7.80 0.60 -18.66
N GLU A 283 7.48 0.27 -17.41
CA GLU A 283 7.94 -0.95 -16.72
C GLU A 283 7.57 -2.24 -17.50
N PHE A 284 6.42 -2.23 -18.18
CA PHE A 284 6.05 -3.36 -19.03
C PHE A 284 7.08 -3.64 -20.12
N TRP A 285 7.62 -2.60 -20.75
CA TRP A 285 8.62 -2.77 -21.82
C TRP A 285 9.93 -3.30 -21.27
N LEU A 286 10.33 -2.86 -20.08
CA LEU A 286 11.51 -3.37 -19.39
C LEU A 286 11.36 -4.89 -19.13
N GLN A 287 10.26 -5.28 -18.51
CA GLN A 287 9.96 -6.70 -18.24
C GLN A 287 9.88 -7.53 -19.53
N PHE A 288 9.30 -6.94 -20.60
CA PHE A 288 9.17 -7.61 -21.89
C PHE A 288 10.54 -7.83 -22.55
N ALA A 289 11.46 -6.88 -22.43
CA ALA A 289 12.81 -6.98 -22.98
C ALA A 289 13.68 -7.96 -22.20
N GLU A 290 13.53 -8.02 -20.89
CA GLU A 290 14.28 -8.92 -20.00
C GLU A 290 13.84 -10.38 -20.09
N GLU A 291 12.62 -10.68 -20.57
CA GLU A 291 12.14 -12.06 -20.72
C GLU A 291 12.64 -12.67 -22.05
N PRO A 292 13.60 -13.63 -22.00
CA PRO A 292 14.24 -14.17 -23.21
C PRO A 292 13.27 -14.85 -24.19
N ARG A 293 12.12 -15.34 -23.69
CA ARG A 293 11.09 -16.01 -24.49
C ARG A 293 10.26 -15.03 -25.32
N LEU A 294 10.22 -13.77 -24.89
CA LEU A 294 9.37 -12.74 -25.46
C LEU A 294 10.16 -11.68 -26.25
N SER A 295 11.46 -11.54 -26.00
CA SER A 295 12.32 -10.52 -26.63
C SER A 295 12.29 -10.56 -28.16
N GLU A 296 12.23 -11.75 -28.77
CA GLU A 296 12.10 -11.90 -30.23
C GLU A 296 10.73 -11.37 -30.74
N GLN A 297 9.68 -11.44 -29.93
CA GLN A 297 8.35 -10.92 -30.27
C GLN A 297 8.29 -9.38 -30.14
N LEU A 298 9.20 -8.79 -29.37
CA LEU A 298 9.34 -7.34 -29.23
C LEU A 298 9.90 -6.70 -30.50
N ARG A 299 10.84 -7.39 -31.17
CA ARG A 299 11.60 -6.88 -32.33
C ARG A 299 10.75 -6.22 -33.44
N PRO A 300 9.61 -6.78 -33.88
CA PRO A 300 8.77 -6.13 -34.87
C PRO A 300 8.15 -4.80 -34.40
N ASN A 301 8.01 -4.61 -33.10
CA ASN A 301 7.42 -3.43 -32.48
C ASN A 301 8.43 -2.32 -32.13
N LEU A 302 9.74 -2.61 -32.15
CA LEU A 302 10.79 -1.65 -31.81
C LEU A 302 10.69 -0.32 -32.60
N PRO A 303 10.40 -0.31 -33.94
CA PRO A 303 10.27 0.95 -34.67
C PRO A 303 9.17 1.87 -34.15
N ARG A 304 8.22 1.34 -33.41
CA ARG A 304 7.12 2.10 -32.81
C ARG A 304 7.42 2.45 -31.33
N ILE A 305 8.05 1.54 -30.61
CA ILE A 305 8.36 1.69 -29.18
C ILE A 305 9.48 2.73 -28.99
N ILE A 306 10.59 2.61 -29.73
CA ILE A 306 11.75 3.48 -29.56
C ILE A 306 11.43 4.99 -29.67
N PRO A 307 10.65 5.46 -30.66
CA PRO A 307 10.29 6.89 -30.72
C PRO A 307 9.45 7.35 -29.52
N VAL A 308 8.60 6.48 -28.97
CA VAL A 308 7.80 6.80 -27.77
C VAL A 308 8.71 6.93 -26.55
N LEU A 309 9.60 5.98 -26.33
CA LEU A 309 10.55 6.00 -25.21
C LEU A 309 11.45 7.24 -25.27
N LEU A 310 12.01 7.56 -26.44
CA LEU A 310 12.83 8.76 -26.64
C LEU A 310 12.05 10.05 -26.31
N LYS A 311 10.76 10.10 -26.65
CA LYS A 311 9.90 11.24 -26.30
C LYS A 311 9.70 11.37 -24.79
N CYS A 312 9.55 10.25 -24.07
CA CYS A 312 9.39 10.23 -22.61
C CYS A 312 10.70 10.57 -21.86
N MET A 313 11.85 10.55 -22.52
CA MET A 313 13.12 10.96 -21.93
C MET A 313 13.37 12.48 -21.93
N VAL A 314 12.57 13.24 -22.67
CA VAL A 314 12.71 14.70 -22.75
C VAL A 314 12.27 15.31 -21.42
N TYR A 315 13.12 16.18 -20.87
CA TYR A 315 12.77 16.95 -19.67
C TYR A 315 11.59 17.89 -19.95
N SER A 316 10.67 18.00 -19.01
CA SER A 316 9.64 19.03 -19.05
C SER A 316 10.25 20.42 -18.89
N GLU A 317 9.58 21.47 -19.37
CA GLU A 317 10.02 22.86 -19.17
C GLU A 317 10.17 23.18 -17.67
N LEU A 318 9.29 22.63 -16.84
CA LEU A 318 9.35 22.80 -15.40
C LEU A 318 10.57 22.11 -14.79
N SER A 319 10.86 20.87 -15.20
CA SER A 319 12.07 20.15 -14.76
C SER A 319 13.34 20.89 -15.16
N LEU A 320 13.39 21.44 -16.38
CA LEU A 320 14.52 22.26 -16.82
C LEU A 320 14.66 23.54 -15.99
N LEU A 321 13.55 24.17 -15.62
CA LEU A 321 13.56 25.36 -14.78
C LEU A 321 14.02 25.05 -13.34
N MET A 322 13.61 23.90 -12.78
CA MET A 322 14.00 23.45 -11.45
C MET A 322 15.47 23.03 -11.36
N MET A 323 16.03 22.48 -12.44
CA MET A 323 17.46 22.11 -12.49
C MET A 323 18.41 23.32 -12.40
N GLY A 324 17.92 24.57 -12.53
CA GLY A 324 18.71 25.77 -12.44
C GLY A 324 19.69 25.95 -13.59
N ASP A 325 20.61 26.86 -13.42
CA ASP A 325 21.70 27.13 -14.38
C ASP A 325 22.72 25.96 -14.30
N ILE A 326 22.41 24.83 -14.96
CA ILE A 326 23.40 23.78 -15.16
C ILE A 326 24.49 24.39 -16.00
N GLN A 327 25.69 24.51 -15.44
CA GLN A 327 26.85 24.94 -16.19
C GLN A 327 26.98 24.03 -17.41
N ASP A 328 26.96 24.63 -18.59
CA ASP A 328 27.13 23.92 -19.85
C ASP A 328 28.47 23.15 -19.82
N ASP A 329 28.39 21.85 -19.60
CA ASP A 329 29.51 20.91 -19.57
C ASP A 329 29.77 20.27 -20.95
N ALA A 330 29.06 20.75 -21.99
CA ALA A 330 29.19 20.26 -23.37
C ALA A 330 30.63 20.25 -23.91
N ALA A 331 31.54 20.98 -23.25
CA ALA A 331 32.96 21.02 -23.59
C ALA A 331 33.79 19.97 -22.79
N GLU A 332 33.22 19.29 -21.78
CA GLU A 332 33.93 18.26 -21.05
C GLU A 332 33.71 16.89 -21.72
N PRO A 333 34.76 16.08 -21.92
CA PRO A 333 34.60 14.75 -22.48
C PRO A 333 33.87 13.83 -21.47
N ASP A 334 32.88 13.06 -21.95
CA ASP A 334 32.15 12.07 -21.18
C ASP A 334 33.10 11.12 -20.46
N ARG A 335 32.85 10.88 -19.17
CA ARG A 335 33.56 9.88 -18.38
C ARG A 335 32.96 8.52 -18.64
N PRO A 336 33.73 7.41 -18.51
CA PRO A 336 33.18 6.05 -18.64
C PRO A 336 32.02 5.76 -17.68
N GLU A 337 31.93 6.52 -16.59
CA GLU A 337 30.87 6.46 -15.57
C GLU A 337 29.57 7.11 -16.05
N ASP A 338 29.65 8.11 -16.93
CA ASP A 338 28.51 8.83 -17.51
C ASP A 338 27.87 8.02 -18.65
N ILE A 339 28.64 7.11 -19.27
CA ILE A 339 28.20 6.26 -20.39
C ILE A 339 27.55 4.94 -19.90
N ARG A 340 27.78 4.55 -18.65
CA ARG A 340 27.17 3.36 -18.06
C ARG A 340 25.96 3.77 -17.24
N PRO A 341 24.73 3.37 -17.64
CA PRO A 341 23.57 3.59 -16.81
C PRO A 341 23.83 2.92 -15.46
N ARG A 342 23.74 3.67 -14.38
CA ARG A 342 23.63 3.06 -13.05
C ARG A 342 22.32 2.30 -13.07
N HIS A 343 22.37 0.98 -12.99
CA HIS A 343 21.20 0.16 -12.68
C HIS A 343 20.76 0.56 -11.26
N TYR A 344 19.86 1.49 -11.18
CA TYR A 344 18.95 1.56 -10.06
C TYR A 344 18.00 0.39 -10.31
N GLY A 345 18.27 -0.73 -9.64
CA GLY A 345 17.38 -1.89 -9.71
C GLY A 345 16.00 -1.37 -9.42
N GLY A 346 15.06 -1.62 -10.34
CA GLY A 346 13.67 -1.30 -10.11
C GLY A 346 13.34 -1.81 -8.72
N THR A 347 12.84 -0.98 -7.86
CA THR A 347 12.21 -1.39 -6.64
C THR A 347 10.93 -2.09 -7.04
N MET A 348 11.06 -3.29 -7.63
CA MET A 348 10.08 -4.30 -7.30
C MET A 348 10.06 -4.29 -5.78
N HIS A 349 8.92 -4.06 -5.17
CA HIS A 349 8.69 -4.18 -3.74
C HIS A 349 9.29 -5.51 -3.27
N ARG A 350 10.60 -5.50 -3.06
CA ARG A 350 11.30 -6.56 -2.39
C ARG A 350 10.99 -6.30 -0.94
N SER A 351 10.00 -7.03 -0.45
CA SER A 351 9.80 -7.19 0.97
C SER A 351 11.17 -7.30 1.61
N GLU A 352 11.48 -6.37 2.52
CA GLU A 352 12.68 -6.42 3.35
C GLU A 352 12.72 -7.75 4.12
N ARG A 353 13.33 -8.73 3.52
CA ARG A 353 13.80 -9.96 4.14
C ARG A 353 15.10 -10.31 3.46
N ASP A 354 16.15 -9.84 4.02
CA ASP A 354 17.50 -10.40 4.15
C ASP A 354 18.52 -9.27 4.26
N ASP A 355 18.69 -8.72 5.47
CA ASP A 355 19.96 -8.18 5.94
C ASP A 355 20.00 -8.22 7.48
N GLU A 356 20.14 -9.43 8.01
CA GLU A 356 20.82 -9.60 9.29
C GLU A 356 22.33 -9.60 9.04
N ALA A 357 22.99 -8.47 9.18
CA ALA A 357 24.33 -8.38 9.73
C ALA A 357 24.82 -6.93 9.84
N GLN A 358 25.05 -6.53 11.07
CA GLN A 358 26.03 -5.56 11.57
C GLN A 358 25.68 -4.07 11.57
N GLY A 359 25.53 -3.55 12.77
CA GLY A 359 26.09 -2.26 13.13
C GLY A 359 25.13 -1.29 13.85
N SER A 360 25.10 -1.40 15.16
CA SER A 360 24.67 -0.43 16.17
C SER A 360 24.57 1.03 15.73
N GLY A 361 23.42 1.64 15.97
CA GLY A 361 23.24 3.09 15.93
C GLY A 361 21.84 3.52 16.34
N HIS A 362 21.60 3.63 17.64
CA HIS A 362 20.45 4.30 18.22
C HIS A 362 20.23 5.67 17.60
N LYS A 363 19.09 5.86 16.94
CA LYS A 363 18.44 7.17 16.84
C LYS A 363 16.94 6.99 16.99
N SER A 364 16.47 7.17 18.22
CA SER A 364 15.07 7.46 18.51
C SER A 364 14.69 8.79 17.85
N ARG A 365 13.75 8.76 16.93
CA ARG A 365 13.08 9.96 16.45
C ARG A 365 11.58 9.71 16.47
N ALA A 366 10.96 10.03 17.61
CA ALA A 366 9.54 10.26 17.69
C ALA A 366 9.30 11.66 17.09
N ALA A 367 8.92 11.72 15.85
CA ALA A 367 8.29 12.91 15.27
C ALA A 367 6.80 12.60 15.15
N ILE A 368 6.00 13.33 15.90
CA ILE A 368 4.56 13.44 15.72
C ILE A 368 4.42 14.58 14.71
N ASP A 369 4.39 14.27 13.42
CA ASP A 369 3.92 15.23 12.42
C ASP A 369 2.45 14.94 12.19
N ALA A 370 1.63 15.86 12.70
CA ALA A 370 0.22 15.96 12.43
C ALA A 370 0.06 17.12 11.42
N ASP A 371 0.07 16.80 10.14
CA ASP A 371 -0.53 17.67 9.13
C ASP A 371 -1.84 17.03 8.69
N PHE A 372 -2.92 17.73 9.04
CA PHE A 372 -4.26 17.46 8.60
C PHE A 372 -4.57 18.47 7.48
N ASP A 373 -4.52 18.03 6.25
CA ASP A 373 -5.21 18.72 5.15
C ASP A 373 -6.36 17.87 4.65
N ASP A 374 -7.53 18.51 4.69
CA ASP A 374 -8.86 17.97 4.43
C ASP A 374 -9.19 18.23 2.95
N ASP A 375 -8.55 17.48 2.06
CA ASP A 375 -8.95 17.42 0.65
C ASP A 375 -8.96 15.97 0.17
N ASP A 376 -10.12 15.57 -0.40
CA ASP A 376 -10.46 14.24 -0.94
C ASP A 376 -9.58 13.85 -2.17
N GLU A 377 -8.31 14.16 -2.19
CA GLU A 377 -7.36 13.63 -3.16
C GLU A 377 -6.71 12.38 -2.57
N TRP A 378 -6.72 11.35 -3.39
CA TRP A 378 -5.91 10.17 -3.19
C TRP A 378 -4.45 10.56 -3.31
N ASP A 379 -3.92 11.20 -2.28
CA ASP A 379 -2.50 11.40 -2.16
C ASP A 379 -1.86 10.07 -1.79
N ASP A 380 -1.05 9.60 -2.71
CA ASP A 380 -0.13 8.47 -2.60
C ASP A 380 1.03 8.85 -1.64
N ASP A 381 0.75 9.71 -0.65
CA ASP A 381 1.70 10.32 0.29
C ASP A 381 2.08 9.41 1.46
N GLU A 382 2.07 8.08 1.27
CA GLU A 382 2.82 7.20 2.17
C GLU A 382 4.29 7.02 1.77
N LEU A 383 4.75 7.71 0.73
CA LEU A 383 6.15 7.68 0.31
C LEU A 383 6.56 9.05 -0.21
N ASP A 384 6.94 9.97 0.64
CA ASP A 384 8.07 10.86 0.38
C ASP A 384 8.15 11.98 1.41
N ASP A 385 8.78 11.65 2.53
CA ASP A 385 9.42 12.66 3.39
C ASP A 385 10.89 12.90 2.96
N ASP A 386 11.17 12.76 1.66
CA ASP A 386 12.47 13.04 1.05
C ASP A 386 12.31 14.03 -0.12
N LEU A 387 11.88 15.26 0.21
CA LEU A 387 11.90 16.40 -0.75
C LEU A 387 13.29 16.82 -1.23
N ASP A 388 14.34 16.06 -0.91
CA ASP A 388 15.72 16.43 -1.23
C ASP A 388 16.37 15.57 -2.32
N ASP A 389 15.68 14.63 -2.98
CA ASP A 389 16.33 13.79 -3.99
C ASP A 389 15.47 13.40 -5.21
N GLU A 390 14.81 14.38 -5.87
CA GLU A 390 14.22 14.16 -7.21
C GLU A 390 15.26 13.61 -8.22
N ALA A 391 16.54 13.86 -8.00
CA ALA A 391 17.62 13.29 -8.78
C ALA A 391 17.83 11.80 -8.52
N GLY A 392 17.43 11.28 -7.35
CA GLY A 392 17.57 9.88 -6.94
C GLY A 392 16.37 9.00 -7.29
N SER A 393 15.14 9.52 -7.29
CA SER A 393 13.91 8.74 -7.46
C SER A 393 13.78 8.07 -8.82
N TRP A 394 13.15 6.89 -8.87
CA TRP A 394 12.81 6.18 -10.11
C TRP A 394 11.65 6.88 -10.79
N ASN A 395 11.79 7.24 -12.06
CA ASN A 395 10.78 7.98 -12.83
C ASN A 395 10.73 7.51 -14.29
N LEU A 396 9.70 7.97 -15.01
CA LEU A 396 9.45 7.58 -16.40
C LEU A 396 10.69 7.78 -17.30
N ARG A 397 11.39 8.90 -17.16
CA ARG A 397 12.58 9.22 -17.95
C ARG A 397 13.71 8.21 -17.71
N LYS A 398 13.98 7.84 -16.45
CA LYS A 398 15.01 6.87 -16.08
C LYS A 398 14.64 5.46 -16.56
N CYS A 399 13.37 5.06 -16.41
CA CYS A 399 12.86 3.79 -16.91
C CYS A 399 13.03 3.70 -18.44
N CYS A 400 12.62 4.72 -19.19
CA CYS A 400 12.78 4.76 -20.66
C CYS A 400 14.25 4.74 -21.10
N ALA A 401 15.14 5.39 -20.35
CA ALA A 401 16.57 5.35 -20.62
C ALA A 401 17.15 3.95 -20.43
N CYS A 402 16.83 3.28 -19.32
CA CYS A 402 17.27 1.90 -19.07
C CYS A 402 16.84 0.95 -20.19
N LEU A 403 15.59 1.08 -20.66
CA LEU A 403 15.05 0.27 -21.76
C LEU A 403 15.83 0.37 -23.06
N LEU A 404 16.40 1.53 -23.40
CA LEU A 404 17.17 1.72 -24.62
C LEU A 404 18.56 1.08 -24.56
N TYR A 405 19.02 0.71 -23.36
CA TYR A 405 20.30 0.02 -23.15
C TYR A 405 20.14 -1.51 -22.99
N THR A 406 18.93 -1.99 -22.70
CA THR A 406 18.59 -3.42 -22.63
C THR A 406 18.32 -3.98 -24.03
#